data_9be7634c12afbea0b5297f248f2586f1
#
_entry.id   9be7634c12afbea0b5297f248f2586f1
#
_cell.length_a   1.000
_cell.length_b   1.000
_cell.length_c   1.000
_cell.angle_alpha   90.00
_cell.angle_beta   90.00
_cell.angle_gamma   90.00
#
_symmetry.space_group_name_H-M   'P 1'
#
loop_
_entity.id
_entity.type
_entity.pdbx_description
1 polymer ?
#
loop_
_entity_poly.entity_id
_entity_poly.type
_entity_poly.pdbx_seq_one_letter_code
_entity_poly.pdbx_strand_id
1 'polypeptide(L)'
;YIPVAKPQFEAMARKHYVELVWAWNAKAFDGDLSQYAVIVLLNTPATDLDPTQRANFQKYVRNGGGVVAVHKAFAIKRGDWEWYDHLIGRSFRTHPYMQTAMVDVVDANFPATAGLPARWVWTDEWYEYDPPYSDELVTLMTVDESSYDPTLIWPGQVAKGMGRQHPVAWYHRFEGGRVFATALGHL
;
A
#
# COMPACT_ATOMS: atom_id res chain seq x y z
N TYR A 1 -2.90 13.91 -8.48
CA TYR A 1 -1.97 12.97 -7.84
C TYR A 1 -0.88 12.47 -8.83
N ILE A 2 -1.21 11.64 -9.81
CA ILE A 2 -0.22 11.03 -10.72
C ILE A 2 0.69 12.04 -11.44
N PRO A 3 0.20 13.19 -11.97
CA PRO A 3 1.06 14.21 -12.57
C PRO A 3 2.11 14.79 -11.63
N VAL A 4 1.84 14.78 -10.32
CA VAL A 4 2.79 15.25 -9.29
C VAL A 4 3.73 14.11 -8.87
N ALA A 5 3.23 12.90 -8.70
CA ALA A 5 3.99 11.74 -8.26
C ALA A 5 5.05 11.31 -9.31
N LYS A 6 4.69 11.28 -10.59
CA LYS A 6 5.59 10.81 -11.66
C LYS A 6 6.95 11.52 -11.67
N PRO A 7 7.05 12.85 -11.68
CA PRO A 7 8.35 13.54 -11.63
C PRO A 7 9.18 13.21 -10.37
N GLN A 8 8.51 12.94 -9.24
CA GLN A 8 9.20 12.55 -7.99
C GLN A 8 9.80 11.15 -8.12
N PHE A 9 9.05 10.18 -8.66
CA PHE A 9 9.58 8.85 -8.95
C PHE A 9 10.73 8.89 -9.95
N GLU A 10 10.64 9.70 -10.99
CA GLU A 10 11.73 9.90 -11.97
C GLU A 10 12.98 10.51 -11.33
N ALA A 11 12.81 11.50 -10.44
CA ALA A 11 13.91 12.11 -9.71
C ALA A 11 14.57 11.11 -8.75
N MET A 12 13.78 10.32 -8.04
CA MET A 12 14.24 9.25 -7.14
C MET A 12 14.99 8.17 -7.93
N ALA A 13 14.45 7.72 -9.07
CA ALA A 13 15.07 6.73 -9.92
C ALA A 13 16.45 7.20 -10.42
N ARG A 14 16.56 8.45 -10.89
CA ARG A 14 17.85 9.06 -11.26
C ARG A 14 18.84 9.11 -10.09
N LYS A 15 18.38 9.53 -8.92
CA LYS A 15 19.20 9.65 -7.71
C LYS A 15 19.79 8.31 -7.27
N HIS A 16 19.04 7.23 -7.43
CA HIS A 16 19.40 5.90 -6.97
C HIS A 16 19.84 4.95 -8.10
N TYR A 17 20.04 5.47 -9.31
CA TYR A 17 20.48 4.70 -10.49
C TYR A 17 19.55 3.50 -10.78
N VAL A 18 18.24 3.71 -10.64
CA VAL A 18 17.22 2.72 -10.95
C VAL A 18 16.59 3.04 -12.29
N GLU A 19 16.42 2.04 -13.14
CA GLU A 19 15.62 2.16 -14.35
C GLU A 19 14.14 2.16 -13.99
N LEU A 20 13.41 3.19 -14.43
CA LEU A 20 11.98 3.34 -14.17
C LEU A 20 11.19 3.13 -15.45
N VAL A 21 10.34 2.11 -15.46
CA VAL A 21 9.36 1.89 -16.53
C VAL A 21 7.98 2.32 -16.02
N TRP A 22 7.39 3.29 -16.69
CA TRP A 22 6.06 3.80 -16.33
C TRP A 22 4.98 3.15 -17.18
N ALA A 23 4.01 2.50 -16.56
CA ALA A 23 2.88 1.85 -17.22
C ALA A 23 1.54 2.52 -16.84
N TRP A 24 0.61 2.57 -17.79
CA TRP A 24 -0.67 3.25 -17.64
C TRP A 24 -1.88 2.30 -17.66
N ASN A 25 -1.66 1.01 -17.89
CA ASN A 25 -2.75 0.03 -18.00
C ASN A 25 -2.24 -1.39 -17.71
N ALA A 26 -3.18 -2.33 -17.66
CA ALA A 26 -2.94 -3.74 -17.36
C ALA A 26 -2.03 -4.47 -18.37
N LYS A 27 -1.82 -3.94 -19.58
CA LYS A 27 -0.91 -4.55 -20.58
C LYS A 27 0.53 -4.68 -20.10
N ALA A 28 0.93 -3.91 -19.07
CA ALA A 28 2.22 -4.09 -18.43
C ALA A 28 2.42 -5.51 -17.85
N PHE A 29 1.33 -6.24 -17.63
CA PHE A 29 1.33 -7.60 -17.09
C PHE A 29 1.16 -8.70 -18.17
N ASP A 30 1.13 -8.37 -19.47
CA ASP A 30 0.93 -9.35 -20.54
C ASP A 30 2.11 -10.31 -20.74
N GLY A 31 3.32 -9.88 -20.35
CA GLY A 31 4.56 -10.59 -20.63
C GLY A 31 5.30 -11.09 -19.39
N ASP A 32 6.57 -11.39 -19.60
CA ASP A 32 7.49 -11.78 -18.52
C ASP A 32 7.84 -10.56 -17.65
N LEU A 33 7.56 -10.68 -16.37
CA LEU A 33 7.83 -9.63 -15.37
C LEU A 33 9.17 -9.81 -14.66
N SER A 34 9.92 -10.88 -14.95
CA SER A 34 11.17 -11.22 -14.25
C SER A 34 12.28 -10.18 -14.39
N GLN A 35 12.18 -9.33 -15.41
CA GLN A 35 13.09 -8.20 -15.62
C GLN A 35 12.95 -7.08 -14.57
N TYR A 36 11.81 -7.03 -13.85
CA TYR A 36 11.55 -5.99 -12.86
C TYR A 36 11.94 -6.47 -11.46
N ALA A 37 12.76 -5.70 -10.77
CA ALA A 37 13.08 -5.97 -9.37
C ALA A 37 11.91 -5.65 -8.43
N VAL A 38 11.11 -4.64 -8.78
CA VAL A 38 9.96 -4.16 -8.00
C VAL A 38 8.84 -3.70 -8.95
N ILE A 39 7.61 -4.09 -8.63
CA ILE A 39 6.39 -3.54 -9.22
C ILE A 39 5.72 -2.62 -8.19
N VAL A 40 5.48 -1.37 -8.59
CA VAL A 40 4.80 -0.38 -7.76
C VAL A 40 3.36 -0.19 -8.26
N LEU A 41 2.40 -0.56 -7.43
CA LEU A 41 0.98 -0.30 -7.65
C LEU A 41 0.64 1.06 -7.04
N LEU A 42 0.84 2.11 -7.83
CA LEU A 42 0.68 3.49 -7.37
C LEU A 42 -0.78 3.92 -7.50
N ASN A 43 -1.49 3.92 -6.39
CA ASN A 43 -2.90 4.35 -6.31
C ASN A 43 -3.83 3.61 -7.30
N THR A 44 -3.50 2.36 -7.61
CA THR A 44 -4.24 1.52 -8.54
C THR A 44 -4.31 0.08 -8.03
N PRO A 45 -5.51 -0.49 -7.87
CA PRO A 45 -5.66 -1.90 -7.53
C PRO A 45 -5.35 -2.78 -8.76
N ALA A 46 -5.02 -4.04 -8.52
CA ALA A 46 -4.79 -5.03 -9.57
C ALA A 46 -6.09 -5.74 -10.02
N THR A 47 -7.23 -5.14 -9.81
CA THR A 47 -8.55 -5.74 -10.13
C THR A 47 -8.80 -5.89 -11.62
N ASP A 48 -8.23 -5.00 -12.43
CA ASP A 48 -8.45 -4.96 -13.88
C ASP A 48 -7.56 -5.97 -14.64
N LEU A 49 -6.74 -6.74 -13.92
CA LEU A 49 -5.94 -7.78 -14.52
C LEU A 49 -6.82 -8.96 -14.95
N ASP A 50 -6.69 -9.36 -16.20
CA ASP A 50 -7.30 -10.58 -16.70
C ASP A 50 -6.65 -11.86 -16.11
N PRO A 51 -7.21 -13.06 -16.30
CA PRO A 51 -6.66 -14.28 -15.72
C PRO A 51 -5.20 -14.56 -16.09
N THR A 52 -4.78 -14.23 -17.31
CA THR A 52 -3.40 -14.43 -17.77
C THR A 52 -2.45 -13.45 -17.07
N GLN A 53 -2.82 -12.17 -16.98
CA GLN A 53 -2.08 -11.14 -16.29
C GLN A 53 -1.97 -11.44 -14.80
N ARG A 54 -3.05 -11.93 -14.17
CA ARG A 54 -3.03 -12.39 -12.76
C ARG A 54 -2.03 -13.53 -12.58
N ALA A 55 -2.02 -14.52 -13.48
CA ALA A 55 -1.08 -15.64 -13.43
C ALA A 55 0.39 -15.16 -13.59
N ASN A 56 0.65 -14.22 -14.48
CA ASN A 56 1.97 -13.61 -14.66
C ASN A 56 2.42 -12.86 -13.40
N PHE A 57 1.54 -12.12 -12.79
CA PHE A 57 1.85 -11.39 -11.55
C PHE A 57 2.11 -12.36 -10.37
N GLN A 58 1.29 -13.41 -10.22
CA GLN A 58 1.52 -14.44 -9.21
C GLN A 58 2.87 -15.14 -9.41
N LYS A 59 3.20 -15.51 -10.66
CA LYS A 59 4.49 -16.11 -11.02
C LYS A 59 5.66 -15.18 -10.65
N TYR A 60 5.55 -13.89 -10.93
CA TYR A 60 6.54 -12.89 -10.58
C TYR A 60 6.78 -12.85 -9.06
N VAL A 61 5.73 -12.78 -8.26
CA VAL A 61 5.82 -12.77 -6.80
C VAL A 61 6.45 -14.06 -6.28
N ARG A 62 5.99 -15.23 -6.76
CA ARG A 62 6.53 -16.55 -6.38
C ARG A 62 8.01 -16.71 -6.70
N ASN A 63 8.50 -16.03 -7.71
CA ASN A 63 9.90 -16.00 -8.10
C ASN A 63 10.73 -14.94 -7.33
N GLY A 64 10.20 -14.37 -6.24
CA GLY A 64 10.91 -13.46 -5.38
C GLY A 64 10.77 -11.98 -5.74
N GLY A 65 9.87 -11.64 -6.65
CA GLY A 65 9.60 -10.26 -7.04
C GLY A 65 9.16 -9.37 -5.87
N GLY A 66 9.55 -8.09 -5.92
CA GLY A 66 9.14 -7.08 -4.94
C GLY A 66 7.84 -6.38 -5.35
N VAL A 67 6.95 -6.13 -4.40
CA VAL A 67 5.71 -5.37 -4.61
C VAL A 67 5.64 -4.20 -3.63
N VAL A 68 5.35 -3.02 -4.16
CA VAL A 68 5.00 -1.83 -3.36
C VAL A 68 3.56 -1.46 -3.68
N ALA A 69 2.69 -1.48 -2.68
CA ALA A 69 1.30 -1.11 -2.81
C ALA A 69 1.03 0.22 -2.09
N VAL A 70 0.49 1.20 -2.83
CA VAL A 70 0.27 2.56 -2.33
C VAL A 70 -1.21 2.89 -2.37
N HIS A 71 -1.76 3.25 -1.23
CA HIS A 71 -3.10 3.82 -1.03
C HIS A 71 -4.20 2.99 -1.72
N LYS A 72 -4.81 3.49 -2.80
CA LYS A 72 -5.92 2.82 -3.49
C LYS A 72 -5.57 1.41 -4.00
N ALA A 73 -4.30 1.01 -4.00
CA ALA A 73 -3.93 -0.38 -4.29
C ALA A 73 -4.64 -1.39 -3.35
N PHE A 74 -5.10 -0.97 -2.16
CA PHE A 74 -5.84 -1.82 -1.20
C PHE A 74 -7.36 -1.75 -1.36
N ALA A 75 -7.87 -0.71 -2.06
CA ALA A 75 -9.30 -0.45 -2.16
C ALA A 75 -9.96 -1.39 -3.18
N ILE A 76 -9.86 -2.68 -2.92
CA ILE A 76 -10.58 -3.73 -3.62
C ILE A 76 -11.63 -4.33 -2.68
N LYS A 77 -12.70 -4.83 -3.25
CA LYS A 77 -13.70 -5.56 -2.47
C LYS A 77 -13.08 -6.89 -2.01
N ARG A 78 -13.17 -7.15 -0.72
CA ARG A 78 -12.68 -8.38 -0.12
C ARG A 78 -13.25 -9.60 -0.85
N GLY A 79 -12.36 -10.51 -1.26
CA GLY A 79 -12.72 -11.75 -1.93
C GLY A 79 -12.86 -11.66 -3.46
N ASP A 80 -12.73 -10.47 -4.08
CA ASP A 80 -12.71 -10.35 -5.54
C ASP A 80 -11.48 -11.03 -6.15
N TRP A 81 -10.38 -11.04 -5.40
CA TRP A 81 -9.20 -11.81 -5.69
C TRP A 81 -8.46 -12.17 -4.39
N GLU A 82 -8.82 -13.28 -3.79
CA GLU A 82 -8.31 -13.74 -2.49
C GLU A 82 -6.78 -13.77 -2.41
N TRP A 83 -6.11 -14.22 -3.48
CA TRP A 83 -4.66 -14.20 -3.54
C TRP A 83 -4.08 -12.78 -3.37
N TYR A 84 -4.73 -11.79 -3.98
CA TYR A 84 -4.31 -10.39 -3.88
C TYR A 84 -4.58 -9.80 -2.50
N ASP A 85 -5.70 -10.18 -1.87
CA ASP A 85 -5.98 -9.81 -0.48
C ASP A 85 -4.85 -10.29 0.45
N HIS A 86 -4.39 -11.53 0.26
CA HIS A 86 -3.26 -12.08 1.01
C HIS A 86 -1.93 -11.42 0.66
N LEU A 87 -1.69 -11.09 -0.63
CA LEU A 87 -0.50 -10.35 -1.06
C LEU A 87 -0.40 -9.00 -0.35
N ILE A 88 -1.49 -8.23 -0.29
CA ILE A 88 -1.53 -6.95 0.41
C ILE A 88 -1.47 -7.15 1.93
N GLY A 89 -2.07 -8.23 2.43
CA GLY A 89 -2.09 -8.62 3.83
C GLY A 89 -3.23 -8.02 4.66
N ARG A 90 -3.93 -7.00 4.16
CA ARG A 90 -5.10 -6.38 4.78
C ARG A 90 -6.13 -5.99 3.73
N SER A 91 -7.43 -6.17 4.04
CA SER A 91 -8.52 -5.66 3.22
C SER A 91 -9.01 -4.32 3.74
N PHE A 92 -9.16 -3.38 2.84
CA PHE A 92 -9.81 -2.10 3.11
C PHE A 92 -11.29 -2.32 3.48
N ARG A 93 -11.75 -1.66 4.53
CA ARG A 93 -13.14 -1.67 4.97
C ARG A 93 -13.83 -0.34 4.71
N THR A 94 -13.27 0.73 5.23
CA THR A 94 -13.78 2.10 5.13
C THR A 94 -12.70 3.10 5.52
N HIS A 95 -13.01 4.38 5.49
CA HIS A 95 -12.23 5.46 6.12
C HIS A 95 -13.16 6.60 6.53
N PRO A 96 -12.86 7.39 7.56
CA PRO A 96 -13.54 8.64 7.85
C PRO A 96 -13.28 9.70 6.78
N TYR A 97 -13.87 10.88 6.89
CA TYR A 97 -13.44 12.02 6.07
C TYR A 97 -11.92 12.22 6.21
N MET A 98 -11.32 12.75 5.15
CA MET A 98 -9.91 13.12 5.17
C MET A 98 -9.62 14.10 6.31
N GLN A 99 -8.65 13.79 7.16
CA GLN A 99 -8.31 14.56 8.34
C GLN A 99 -6.80 14.64 8.54
N THR A 100 -6.39 15.70 9.22
CA THR A 100 -5.01 15.85 9.73
C THR A 100 -4.86 15.04 11.01
N ALA A 101 -3.81 14.22 11.08
CA ALA A 101 -3.49 13.41 12.25
C ALA A 101 -1.97 13.28 12.46
N MET A 102 -1.59 12.67 13.58
CA MET A 102 -0.20 12.35 13.89
C MET A 102 0.15 10.95 13.39
N VAL A 103 1.24 10.84 12.65
CA VAL A 103 1.80 9.55 12.21
C VAL A 103 3.05 9.25 13.03
N ASP A 104 3.15 8.01 13.53
CA ASP A 104 4.27 7.53 14.32
C ASP A 104 5.05 6.46 13.55
N VAL A 105 6.38 6.55 13.56
CA VAL A 105 7.28 5.49 13.07
C VAL A 105 7.46 4.45 14.18
N VAL A 106 7.09 3.20 13.87
CA VAL A 106 7.23 2.07 14.80
C VAL A 106 8.63 1.44 14.69
N ASP A 107 9.14 1.28 13.47
CA ASP A 107 10.48 0.78 13.20
C ASP A 107 11.28 1.78 12.36
N ALA A 108 12.16 2.54 12.99
CA ALA A 108 13.03 3.53 12.35
C ALA A 108 14.25 2.92 11.63
N ASN A 109 14.51 1.63 11.82
CA ASN A 109 15.66 0.94 11.20
C ASN A 109 15.30 0.27 9.88
N PHE A 110 14.02 0.16 9.58
CA PHE A 110 13.59 -0.41 8.31
C PHE A 110 13.92 0.55 7.14
N PRO A 111 14.42 0.06 5.99
CA PRO A 111 14.88 0.94 4.89
C PRO A 111 13.85 1.96 4.41
N ALA A 112 12.55 1.62 4.41
CA ALA A 112 11.49 2.53 3.96
C ALA A 112 11.11 3.62 4.97
N THR A 113 11.52 3.48 6.24
CA THR A 113 11.25 4.44 7.33
C THR A 113 12.53 5.11 7.84
N ALA A 114 13.69 4.62 7.42
CA ALA A 114 14.98 5.18 7.82
C ALA A 114 15.09 6.65 7.39
N GLY A 115 15.41 7.51 8.35
CA GLY A 115 15.54 8.95 8.13
C GLY A 115 14.23 9.74 8.16
N LEU A 116 13.08 9.08 8.36
CA LEU A 116 11.83 9.78 8.65
C LEU A 116 11.84 10.34 10.09
N PRO A 117 11.13 11.46 10.36
CA PRO A 117 10.88 11.88 11.73
C PRO A 117 10.19 10.76 12.51
N ALA A 118 10.50 10.61 13.81
CA ALA A 118 9.85 9.63 14.67
C ALA A 118 8.32 9.82 14.74
N ARG A 119 7.88 11.09 14.60
CA ARG A 119 6.48 11.50 14.60
C ARG A 119 6.33 12.78 13.76
N TRP A 120 5.26 12.86 12.95
CA TRP A 120 4.93 14.07 12.18
C TRP A 120 3.43 14.21 11.95
N VAL A 121 3.01 15.42 11.58
CA VAL A 121 1.63 15.74 11.19
C VAL A 121 1.44 15.41 9.71
N TRP A 122 0.35 14.73 9.38
CA TRP A 122 -0.03 14.43 8.00
C TRP A 122 -1.53 14.55 7.79
N THR A 123 -1.97 14.83 6.58
CA THR A 123 -3.38 14.86 6.19
C THR A 123 -3.60 13.80 5.14
N ASP A 124 -4.50 12.84 5.43
CA ASP A 124 -4.81 11.75 4.51
C ASP A 124 -6.18 11.14 4.81
N GLU A 125 -6.55 10.09 4.06
CA GLU A 125 -7.64 9.18 4.37
C GLU A 125 -7.11 8.07 5.29
N TRP A 126 -7.62 8.00 6.52
CA TRP A 126 -7.17 7.01 7.50
C TRP A 126 -7.96 5.71 7.31
N TYR A 127 -7.39 4.78 6.52
CA TYR A 127 -8.04 3.53 6.14
C TYR A 127 -8.22 2.59 7.32
N GLU A 128 -9.45 2.14 7.56
CA GLU A 128 -9.76 1.02 8.43
C GLU A 128 -9.74 -0.30 7.67
N TYR A 129 -9.26 -1.34 8.32
CA TYR A 129 -9.08 -2.66 7.73
C TYR A 129 -9.88 -3.72 8.47
N ASP A 130 -10.21 -4.79 7.77
CA ASP A 130 -10.56 -6.07 8.38
C ASP A 130 -9.34 -6.70 9.09
N PRO A 131 -9.54 -7.72 9.94
CA PRO A 131 -8.40 -8.44 10.53
C PRO A 131 -7.37 -8.85 9.47
N PRO A 132 -6.08 -8.82 9.81
CA PRO A 132 -5.01 -9.15 8.87
C PRO A 132 -5.12 -10.61 8.40
N TYR A 133 -4.65 -10.88 7.18
CA TYR A 133 -4.61 -12.23 6.62
C TYR A 133 -3.45 -13.08 7.15
N SER A 134 -2.49 -12.47 7.84
CA SER A 134 -1.31 -13.14 8.38
C SER A 134 -0.83 -12.44 9.64
N ASP A 135 -0.36 -13.20 10.61
CA ASP A 135 0.34 -12.68 11.80
C ASP A 135 1.79 -12.24 11.50
N GLU A 136 2.28 -12.51 10.29
CA GLU A 136 3.64 -12.13 9.86
C GLU A 136 3.72 -10.68 9.36
N LEU A 137 2.62 -9.94 9.35
CA LEU A 137 2.63 -8.52 8.98
C LEU A 137 3.37 -7.69 10.00
N VAL A 138 4.49 -7.09 9.60
CA VAL A 138 5.27 -6.19 10.45
C VAL A 138 4.83 -4.75 10.21
N THR A 139 4.20 -4.14 11.19
CA THR A 139 3.79 -2.74 11.15
C THR A 139 5.01 -1.82 11.26
N LEU A 140 5.13 -0.89 10.33
CA LEU A 140 6.23 0.08 10.25
C LEU A 140 5.83 1.48 10.71
N MET A 141 4.59 1.87 10.45
CA MET A 141 4.03 3.16 10.84
C MET A 141 2.57 3.00 11.26
N THR A 142 2.17 3.83 12.21
CA THR A 142 0.78 3.91 12.70
C THR A 142 0.28 5.34 12.67
N VAL A 143 -1.04 5.54 12.60
CA VAL A 143 -1.67 6.82 12.90
C VAL A 143 -2.18 6.82 14.35
N ASP A 144 -1.99 7.93 15.05
CA ASP A 144 -2.52 8.14 16.40
C ASP A 144 -3.98 8.54 16.31
N GLU A 145 -4.91 7.60 16.59
CA GLU A 145 -6.36 7.86 16.54
C GLU A 145 -6.83 8.91 17.54
N SER A 146 -6.07 9.21 18.59
CA SER A 146 -6.42 10.30 19.50
C SER A 146 -6.23 11.67 18.89
N SER A 147 -5.57 11.76 17.73
CA SER A 147 -5.28 13.02 17.03
C SER A 147 -6.30 13.41 15.95
N TYR A 148 -7.30 12.56 15.70
CA TYR A 148 -8.39 12.82 14.75
C TYR A 148 -9.70 12.15 15.21
N ASP A 149 -10.82 12.38 14.53
CA ASP A 149 -12.11 11.76 14.83
C ASP A 149 -12.39 10.60 13.85
N PRO A 150 -12.20 9.33 14.26
CA PRO A 150 -12.44 8.17 13.38
C PRO A 150 -13.93 7.98 13.04
N THR A 151 -14.86 8.64 13.76
CA THR A 151 -16.30 8.49 13.54
C THR A 151 -16.88 9.53 12.58
N LEU A 152 -16.09 10.53 12.19
CA LEU A 152 -16.50 11.60 11.29
C LEU A 152 -16.53 11.10 9.84
N ILE A 153 -17.66 10.52 9.43
CA ILE A 153 -17.85 9.82 8.16
C ILE A 153 -19.17 10.22 7.48
N TRP A 154 -19.36 9.84 6.23
CA TRP A 154 -20.57 10.13 5.45
C TRP A 154 -21.84 9.52 6.07
N PRO A 155 -22.98 10.20 5.98
CA PRO A 155 -24.26 9.65 6.47
C PRO A 155 -24.54 8.26 5.89
N GLY A 156 -24.96 7.34 6.76
CA GLY A 156 -25.26 5.95 6.38
C GLY A 156 -24.07 5.01 6.32
N GLN A 157 -22.86 5.50 6.53
CA GLN A 157 -21.66 4.70 6.68
C GLN A 157 -21.23 4.60 8.15
N VAL A 158 -20.37 3.64 8.47
CA VAL A 158 -19.86 3.43 9.82
C VAL A 158 -18.35 3.25 9.77
N ALA A 159 -17.65 4.13 10.47
CA ALA A 159 -16.25 3.98 10.84
C ALA A 159 -16.16 3.83 12.36
N LYS A 160 -15.24 3.03 12.85
CA LYS A 160 -15.10 2.72 14.29
C LYS A 160 -13.69 2.98 14.82
N GLY A 161 -12.78 3.32 13.90
CA GLY A 161 -11.37 3.32 14.19
C GLY A 161 -10.81 1.89 14.30
N MET A 162 -9.51 1.81 14.55
CA MET A 162 -8.79 0.57 14.79
C MET A 162 -8.10 0.55 16.16
N GLY A 163 -8.24 1.62 16.91
CA GLY A 163 -7.65 1.80 18.22
C GLY A 163 -6.16 2.13 18.16
N ARG A 164 -5.49 1.90 19.27
CA ARG A 164 -4.11 2.35 19.48
C ARG A 164 -3.08 1.84 18.47
N GLN A 165 -3.36 0.73 17.81
CA GLN A 165 -2.46 0.12 16.82
C GLN A 165 -3.05 0.23 15.41
N HIS A 166 -3.31 1.45 14.95
CA HIS A 166 -3.85 1.71 13.62
C HIS A 166 -2.72 1.76 12.58
N PRO A 167 -2.44 0.68 11.84
CA PRO A 167 -1.32 0.64 10.90
C PRO A 167 -1.61 1.48 9.65
N VAL A 168 -0.61 2.24 9.20
CA VAL A 168 -0.65 2.98 7.93
C VAL A 168 0.46 2.55 6.97
N ALA A 169 1.45 1.78 7.44
CA ALA A 169 2.40 1.09 6.58
C ALA A 169 2.89 -0.21 7.25
N TRP A 170 3.11 -1.22 6.43
CA TRP A 170 3.61 -2.53 6.86
C TRP A 170 4.39 -3.22 5.76
N TYR A 171 5.11 -4.28 6.13
CA TYR A 171 5.71 -5.20 5.17
C TYR A 171 5.54 -6.65 5.63
N HIS A 172 5.67 -7.56 4.68
CA HIS A 172 5.77 -8.99 4.94
C HIS A 172 6.40 -9.72 3.75
N ARG A 173 6.66 -11.02 3.93
CA ARG A 173 6.96 -11.93 2.84
C ARG A 173 5.70 -12.69 2.46
N PHE A 174 5.50 -12.88 1.15
CA PHE A 174 4.35 -13.63 0.65
C PHE A 174 4.76 -14.46 -0.55
N GLU A 175 4.56 -15.79 -0.48
CA GLU A 175 4.85 -16.77 -1.54
C GLU A 175 6.25 -16.59 -2.19
N GLY A 176 7.26 -16.21 -1.41
CA GLY A 176 8.62 -15.94 -1.91
C GLY A 176 8.90 -14.47 -2.22
N GLY A 177 7.90 -13.66 -2.49
CA GLY A 177 8.02 -12.23 -2.75
C GLY A 177 8.21 -11.39 -1.48
N ARG A 178 8.49 -10.11 -1.69
CA ARG A 178 8.62 -9.09 -0.65
C ARG A 178 7.59 -8.01 -0.90
N VAL A 179 6.77 -7.74 0.08
CA VAL A 179 5.66 -6.78 -0.04
C VAL A 179 5.83 -5.65 0.96
N PHE A 180 5.80 -4.42 0.47
CA PHE A 180 5.64 -3.22 1.27
C PHE A 180 4.32 -2.56 0.89
N ALA A 181 3.56 -2.14 1.88
CA ALA A 181 2.28 -1.51 1.68
C ALA A 181 2.16 -0.24 2.54
N THR A 182 1.60 0.83 1.96
CA THR A 182 1.29 2.06 2.69
C THR A 182 -0.06 2.62 2.28
N ALA A 183 -0.89 2.94 3.27
CA ALA A 183 -2.16 3.61 3.07
C ALA A 183 -2.01 5.12 2.82
N LEU A 184 -0.85 5.69 3.11
CA LEU A 184 -0.55 7.09 2.80
C LEU A 184 -0.45 7.27 1.28
N GLY A 185 -1.04 8.36 0.76
CA GLY A 185 -0.89 8.68 -0.64
C GLY A 185 -2.15 9.14 -1.37
N HIS A 186 -3.17 9.61 -0.63
CA HIS A 186 -4.33 10.27 -1.25
C HIS A 186 -3.94 11.67 -1.76
N LEU A 187 -3.15 12.41 -1.01
CA LEU A 187 -2.68 13.77 -1.32
C LEU A 187 -1.28 13.79 -1.92
#